data_6df1b004d374d71d3045f5bc10246420
#
_entry.id   6df1b004d374d71d3045f5bc10246420
#
_cell.length_a   1.000
_cell.length_b   1.000
_cell.length_c   1.000
_cell.angle_alpha   90.00
_cell.angle_beta   90.00
_cell.angle_gamma   90.00
#
_symmetry.space_group_name_H-M   'P 1'
#
loop_
_entity.id
_entity.type
_entity.pdbx_description
1 polymer ?
#
loop_
_entity_poly.entity_id
_entity_poly.type
_entity_poly.pdbx_seq_one_letter_code
_entity_poly.pdbx_strand_id
1 'polypeptide(L)'
;MQIISHRGYWLQKPERNQKAAFERSFDLGFGTETDVRDIGGRLVISHDMPDGSEMPLDELLAIMAGRNLPLAMNIKADGLCAPLKAAFDAHGHSNWFVFDMAVPDMRSYLASGVCTYTRQSEVEPVPAWLHEADGVWLDSFGAEWYSPGQLADLLGQGKQVSVVSSELHGREHLPLWRLLAEFQGSHNLTLCTDLPEAARTFFKE
;
A
#
# COMPACT_ATOMS: atom_id res chain seq x y z
N MET A 1 -14.59 0.43 4.87
CA MET A 1 -13.16 0.04 4.89
C MET A 1 -12.79 -0.37 3.48
N GLN A 2 -11.61 -0.02 2.98
CA GLN A 2 -11.13 -0.48 1.65
C GLN A 2 -10.30 -1.75 1.79
N ILE A 3 -10.27 -2.58 0.74
CA ILE A 3 -9.40 -3.76 0.65
C ILE A 3 -8.51 -3.60 -0.58
N ILE A 4 -7.20 -3.77 -0.38
CA ILE A 4 -6.21 -3.81 -1.46
C ILE A 4 -5.44 -5.12 -1.41
N SER A 5 -5.07 -5.64 -2.58
CA SER A 5 -4.19 -6.81 -2.67
C SER A 5 -2.73 -6.42 -2.39
N HIS A 6 -1.92 -7.36 -1.95
CA HIS A 6 -0.48 -7.20 -1.77
C HIS A 6 0.26 -7.76 -2.98
N ARG A 7 0.95 -6.89 -3.74
CA ARG A 7 1.68 -7.21 -4.98
C ARG A 7 0.79 -7.81 -6.07
N GLY A 8 -0.44 -7.26 -6.23
CA GLY A 8 -1.49 -7.86 -7.04
C GLY A 8 -2.23 -8.99 -6.34
N TYR A 9 -3.33 -9.46 -6.95
CA TYR A 9 -4.01 -10.66 -6.46
C TYR A 9 -3.41 -11.91 -7.14
N TRP A 10 -2.35 -12.42 -6.55
CA TRP A 10 -1.62 -13.59 -7.02
C TRP A 10 -2.20 -14.89 -6.46
N LEU A 11 -2.16 -15.95 -7.24
CA LEU A 11 -2.55 -17.32 -6.83
C LEU A 11 -1.33 -18.18 -6.51
N GLN A 12 -0.19 -17.84 -7.12
CA GLN A 12 1.09 -18.49 -6.88
C GLN A 12 2.18 -17.44 -6.66
N LYS A 13 3.11 -17.68 -5.75
CA LYS A 13 4.17 -16.73 -5.39
C LYS A 13 4.90 -16.06 -6.57
N PRO A 14 5.22 -16.78 -7.68
CA PRO A 14 5.86 -16.14 -8.84
C PRO A 14 5.01 -15.09 -9.57
N GLU A 15 3.69 -15.04 -9.33
CA GLU A 15 2.81 -14.03 -9.93
C GLU A 15 2.87 -12.67 -9.21
N ARG A 16 3.52 -12.59 -8.04
CA ARG A 16 3.67 -11.32 -7.29
C ARG A 16 4.32 -10.26 -8.17
N ASN A 17 3.75 -9.04 -8.14
CA ASN A 17 4.23 -7.93 -8.97
C ASN A 17 4.22 -8.23 -10.49
N GLN A 18 3.38 -9.18 -10.93
CA GLN A 18 3.25 -9.53 -12.34
C GLN A 18 1.90 -9.08 -12.90
N LYS A 19 1.87 -8.85 -14.20
CA LYS A 19 0.68 -8.40 -14.94
C LYS A 19 -0.58 -9.18 -14.59
N ALA A 20 -0.53 -10.52 -14.60
CA ALA A 20 -1.69 -11.37 -14.35
C ALA A 20 -2.30 -11.14 -12.96
N ALA A 21 -1.47 -10.86 -11.93
CA ALA A 21 -1.95 -10.59 -10.59
C ALA A 21 -2.59 -9.19 -10.50
N PHE A 22 -2.06 -8.20 -11.20
CA PHE A 22 -2.64 -6.86 -11.27
C PHE A 22 -3.96 -6.85 -12.04
N GLU A 23 -4.01 -7.46 -13.21
CA GLU A 23 -5.25 -7.60 -13.99
C GLU A 23 -6.35 -8.26 -13.15
N ARG A 24 -6.05 -9.37 -12.49
CA ARG A 24 -7.00 -10.08 -11.62
C ARG A 24 -7.48 -9.20 -10.45
N SER A 25 -6.58 -8.47 -9.81
CA SER A 25 -6.93 -7.55 -8.74
C SER A 25 -7.90 -6.47 -9.23
N PHE A 26 -7.56 -5.80 -10.31
CA PHE A 26 -8.34 -4.68 -10.84
C PHE A 26 -9.66 -5.13 -11.45
N ASP A 27 -9.73 -6.30 -12.10
CA ASP A 27 -10.95 -6.85 -12.65
C ASP A 27 -11.98 -7.21 -11.55
N LEU A 28 -11.50 -7.59 -10.37
CA LEU A 28 -12.33 -7.82 -9.19
C LEU A 28 -12.64 -6.55 -8.40
N GLY A 29 -12.13 -5.38 -8.84
CA GLY A 29 -12.36 -4.11 -8.19
C GLY A 29 -11.48 -3.84 -6.97
N PHE A 30 -10.42 -4.62 -6.75
CA PHE A 30 -9.45 -4.34 -5.70
C PHE A 30 -8.35 -3.40 -6.21
N GLY A 31 -7.95 -2.43 -5.38
CA GLY A 31 -6.67 -1.77 -5.53
C GLY A 31 -5.51 -2.72 -5.23
N THR A 32 -4.29 -2.21 -5.26
CA THR A 32 -3.12 -3.03 -4.90
C THR A 32 -2.05 -2.21 -4.19
N GLU A 33 -1.31 -2.88 -3.33
CA GLU A 33 0.02 -2.47 -2.94
C GLU A 33 1.02 -3.04 -3.95
N THR A 34 2.10 -2.30 -4.25
CA THR A 34 3.19 -2.77 -5.09
C THR A 34 4.48 -2.00 -4.83
N ASP A 35 5.60 -2.65 -5.14
CA ASP A 35 6.94 -2.14 -4.91
C ASP A 35 7.45 -1.34 -6.13
N VAL A 36 8.05 -0.17 -5.93
CA VAL A 36 8.61 0.65 -7.00
C VAL A 36 10.09 0.95 -6.79
N ARG A 37 10.86 0.78 -7.85
CA ARG A 37 12.28 1.14 -7.99
C ARG A 37 12.51 1.86 -9.30
N ASP A 38 13.75 2.20 -9.54
CA ASP A 38 14.21 2.66 -10.85
C ASP A 38 15.37 1.81 -11.38
N ILE A 39 15.48 1.75 -12.68
CA ILE A 39 16.64 1.21 -13.40
C ILE A 39 16.88 2.01 -14.67
N GLY A 40 18.09 2.55 -14.83
CA GLY A 40 18.42 3.36 -16.00
C GLY A 40 17.49 4.55 -16.23
N GLY A 41 16.97 5.16 -15.18
CA GLY A 41 16.06 6.30 -15.22
C GLY A 41 14.61 5.95 -15.54
N ARG A 42 14.23 4.66 -15.56
CA ARG A 42 12.84 4.21 -15.73
C ARG A 42 12.30 3.67 -14.42
N LEU A 43 11.07 4.00 -14.08
CA LEU A 43 10.36 3.41 -12.94
C LEU A 43 9.87 2.00 -13.30
N VAL A 44 10.15 1.06 -12.41
CA VAL A 44 9.81 -0.36 -12.56
C VAL A 44 9.17 -0.91 -11.30
N ILE A 45 8.36 -1.95 -11.46
CA ILE A 45 7.74 -2.68 -10.37
C ILE A 45 8.68 -3.77 -9.91
N SER A 46 9.34 -3.55 -8.77
CA SER A 46 10.30 -4.52 -8.22
C SER A 46 10.49 -4.37 -6.72
N HIS A 47 10.40 -5.49 -6.00
CA HIS A 47 10.78 -5.54 -4.59
C HIS A 47 12.31 -5.56 -4.43
N ASP A 48 12.99 -6.40 -5.19
CA ASP A 48 14.44 -6.57 -5.13
C ASP A 48 15.16 -5.63 -6.11
N MET A 49 16.48 -5.68 -6.12
CA MET A 49 17.26 -4.89 -7.07
C MET A 49 16.93 -5.31 -8.50
N PRO A 50 16.47 -4.38 -9.35
CA PRO A 50 16.04 -4.72 -10.69
C PRO A 50 17.20 -5.11 -11.61
N ASP A 51 16.93 -6.03 -12.53
CA ASP A 51 17.90 -6.49 -13.55
C ASP A 51 17.54 -6.03 -14.98
N GLY A 52 16.39 -5.38 -15.15
CA GLY A 52 15.88 -4.85 -16.42
C GLY A 52 14.75 -5.68 -17.04
N SER A 53 14.37 -6.80 -16.42
CA SER A 53 13.25 -7.64 -16.87
C SER A 53 11.90 -7.24 -16.25
N GLU A 54 11.92 -6.31 -15.29
CA GLU A 54 10.75 -5.92 -14.52
C GLU A 54 9.75 -5.11 -15.35
N MET A 55 8.49 -5.23 -14.99
CA MET A 55 7.41 -4.46 -15.61
C MET A 55 7.59 -2.95 -15.34
N PRO A 56 7.53 -2.10 -16.37
CA PRO A 56 7.50 -0.66 -16.17
C PRO A 56 6.27 -0.20 -15.39
N LEU A 57 6.40 0.87 -14.59
CA LEU A 57 5.26 1.50 -13.92
C LEU A 57 4.17 1.94 -14.91
N ASP A 58 4.55 2.46 -16.07
CA ASP A 58 3.60 2.87 -17.11
C ASP A 58 2.72 1.71 -17.59
N GLU A 59 3.23 0.47 -17.63
CA GLU A 59 2.43 -0.71 -17.96
C GLU A 59 1.42 -1.02 -16.86
N LEU A 60 1.79 -0.92 -15.57
CA LEU A 60 0.85 -1.06 -14.46
C LEU A 60 -0.28 -0.04 -14.56
N LEU A 61 0.06 1.23 -14.80
CA LEU A 61 -0.92 2.30 -14.93
C LEU A 61 -1.83 2.12 -16.17
N ALA A 62 -1.29 1.58 -17.27
CA ALA A 62 -2.09 1.21 -18.43
C ALA A 62 -3.06 0.05 -18.15
N ILE A 63 -2.66 -0.97 -17.38
CA ILE A 63 -3.52 -2.07 -16.93
C ILE A 63 -4.68 -1.53 -16.08
N MET A 64 -4.47 -0.50 -15.28
CA MET A 64 -5.52 0.15 -14.50
C MET A 64 -6.67 0.65 -15.39
N ALA A 65 -6.39 1.04 -16.62
CA ALA A 65 -7.39 1.38 -17.65
C ALA A 65 -8.44 2.41 -17.18
N GLY A 66 -8.03 3.42 -16.45
CA GLY A 66 -8.87 4.51 -15.95
C GLY A 66 -9.80 4.13 -14.78
N ARG A 67 -9.68 2.95 -14.19
CA ARG A 67 -10.53 2.50 -13.05
C ARG A 67 -10.31 3.31 -11.78
N ASN A 68 -9.21 4.02 -11.63
CA ASN A 68 -8.84 4.83 -10.46
C ASN A 68 -8.98 4.09 -9.09
N LEU A 69 -8.63 2.79 -9.08
CA LEU A 69 -8.58 2.00 -7.85
C LEU A 69 -7.36 2.41 -7.00
N PRO A 70 -7.38 2.24 -5.68
CA PRO A 70 -6.27 2.67 -4.82
C PRO A 70 -4.97 1.94 -5.15
N LEU A 71 -3.88 2.69 -5.29
CA LEU A 71 -2.52 2.19 -5.45
C LEU A 71 -1.64 2.63 -4.29
N ALA A 72 -1.17 1.66 -3.49
CA ALA A 72 -0.20 1.87 -2.43
C ALA A 72 1.21 1.58 -2.97
N MET A 73 2.01 2.63 -3.16
CA MET A 73 3.33 2.54 -3.77
C MET A 73 4.41 2.44 -2.70
N ASN A 74 4.96 1.23 -2.53
CA ASN A 74 6.06 0.96 -1.62
C ASN A 74 7.38 1.45 -2.25
N ILE A 75 7.98 2.47 -1.66
CA ILE A 75 9.19 3.11 -2.20
C ILE A 75 10.43 2.32 -1.80
N LYS A 76 11.11 1.73 -2.77
CA LYS A 76 12.29 0.88 -2.56
C LYS A 76 13.63 1.53 -2.97
N ALA A 77 13.60 2.79 -3.40
CA ALA A 77 14.79 3.57 -3.72
C ALA A 77 14.54 5.04 -3.45
N ASP A 78 15.57 5.79 -3.12
CA ASP A 78 15.49 7.22 -2.87
C ASP A 78 15.36 8.04 -4.18
N GLY A 79 14.78 9.24 -4.10
CA GLY A 79 14.73 10.18 -5.21
C GLY A 79 13.63 9.93 -6.25
N LEU A 80 12.66 9.05 -5.97
CA LEU A 80 11.60 8.68 -6.92
C LEU A 80 10.40 9.64 -6.93
N CYS A 81 10.33 10.63 -6.05
CA CYS A 81 9.17 11.51 -5.87
C CYS A 81 8.75 12.20 -7.18
N ALA A 82 9.68 12.92 -7.83
CA ALA A 82 9.36 13.67 -9.04
C ALA A 82 8.97 12.79 -10.25
N PRO A 83 9.71 11.72 -10.59
CA PRO A 83 9.33 10.83 -11.67
C PRO A 83 8.04 10.07 -11.40
N LEU A 84 7.75 9.65 -10.15
CA LEU A 84 6.46 9.05 -9.78
C LEU A 84 5.31 10.00 -10.04
N LYS A 85 5.40 11.22 -9.48
CA LYS A 85 4.36 12.23 -9.69
C LYS A 85 4.09 12.48 -11.16
N ALA A 86 5.15 12.61 -11.97
CA ALA A 86 5.02 12.83 -13.43
C ALA A 86 4.31 11.64 -14.12
N ALA A 87 4.63 10.40 -13.75
CA ALA A 87 3.99 9.21 -14.32
C ALA A 87 2.49 9.15 -13.99
N PHE A 88 2.13 9.36 -12.72
CA PHE A 88 0.73 9.35 -12.28
C PHE A 88 -0.08 10.48 -12.90
N ASP A 89 0.49 11.70 -12.99
CA ASP A 89 -0.14 12.85 -13.66
C ASP A 89 -0.39 12.56 -15.15
N ALA A 90 0.59 11.95 -15.85
CA ALA A 90 0.48 11.61 -17.26
C ALA A 90 -0.63 10.58 -17.55
N HIS A 91 -0.86 9.65 -16.66
CA HIS A 91 -1.92 8.64 -16.77
C HIS A 91 -3.26 9.09 -16.16
N GLY A 92 -3.32 10.28 -15.54
CA GLY A 92 -4.53 10.81 -14.91
C GLY A 92 -5.03 9.97 -13.73
N HIS A 93 -4.14 9.21 -13.07
CA HIS A 93 -4.49 8.39 -11.91
C HIS A 93 -4.26 9.18 -10.62
N SER A 94 -5.31 9.44 -9.87
CA SER A 94 -5.27 10.30 -8.68
C SER A 94 -5.39 9.56 -7.35
N ASN A 95 -5.82 8.29 -7.36
CA ASN A 95 -6.05 7.50 -6.14
C ASN A 95 -4.82 6.65 -5.79
N TRP A 96 -3.76 7.32 -5.35
CA TRP A 96 -2.51 6.67 -4.96
C TRP A 96 -1.84 7.38 -3.78
N PHE A 97 -1.03 6.63 -3.06
CA PHE A 97 -0.19 7.14 -1.98
C PHE A 97 1.14 6.39 -1.94
N VAL A 98 2.13 6.99 -1.27
CA VAL A 98 3.46 6.43 -1.09
C VAL A 98 3.76 6.10 0.37
N PHE A 99 4.58 5.11 0.61
CA PHE A 99 5.04 4.72 1.95
C PHE A 99 6.39 3.99 1.89
N ASP A 100 6.99 3.72 3.04
CA ASP A 100 8.26 2.98 3.22
C ASP A 100 9.51 3.65 2.62
N MET A 101 9.43 4.88 2.15
CA MET A 101 10.62 5.63 1.75
C MET A 101 11.54 5.88 2.97
N ALA A 102 12.83 6.07 2.72
CA ALA A 102 13.74 6.54 3.76
C ALA A 102 13.26 7.87 4.37
N VAL A 103 13.41 8.03 5.68
CA VAL A 103 12.94 9.25 6.39
C VAL A 103 13.48 10.55 5.76
N PRO A 104 14.76 10.65 5.35
CA PRO A 104 15.25 11.84 4.65
C PRO A 104 14.56 12.10 3.31
N ASP A 105 14.22 11.05 2.54
CA ASP A 105 13.57 11.17 1.23
C ASP A 105 12.08 11.51 1.35
N MET A 106 11.42 11.13 2.46
CA MET A 106 10.02 11.44 2.74
C MET A 106 9.73 12.96 2.68
N ARG A 107 10.72 13.81 3.00
CA ARG A 107 10.59 15.26 2.89
C ARG A 107 10.22 15.73 1.49
N SER A 108 10.71 15.04 0.46
CA SER A 108 10.44 15.37 -0.94
C SER A 108 8.96 15.12 -1.28
N TYR A 109 8.39 14.02 -0.82
CA TYR A 109 6.99 13.65 -1.02
C TYR A 109 6.06 14.62 -0.29
N LEU A 110 6.32 14.89 1.00
CA LEU A 110 5.56 15.86 1.78
C LEU A 110 5.58 17.26 1.15
N ALA A 111 6.74 17.72 0.69
CA ALA A 111 6.89 19.04 0.08
C ALA A 111 6.20 19.15 -1.29
N SER A 112 6.04 18.03 -2.01
CA SER A 112 5.42 18.00 -3.33
C SER A 112 3.89 17.83 -3.30
N GLY A 113 3.30 17.62 -2.11
CA GLY A 113 1.88 17.35 -1.93
C GLY A 113 1.43 15.97 -2.44
N VAL A 114 2.35 15.02 -2.58
CA VAL A 114 2.02 13.63 -2.84
C VAL A 114 1.45 13.01 -1.55
N CYS A 115 0.32 12.33 -1.66
CA CYS A 115 -0.28 11.63 -0.52
C CYS A 115 0.73 10.64 0.08
N THR A 116 1.17 10.91 1.31
CA THR A 116 2.33 10.27 1.93
C THR A 116 1.95 9.66 3.26
N TYR A 117 2.21 8.36 3.42
CA TYR A 117 2.02 7.65 4.68
C TYR A 117 3.35 7.42 5.37
N THR A 118 3.36 7.63 6.68
CA THR A 118 4.48 7.22 7.54
C THR A 118 4.27 5.79 8.02
N ARG A 119 5.35 5.03 8.25
CA ARG A 119 5.22 3.69 8.82
C ARG A 119 5.19 3.75 10.34
N GLN A 120 4.36 2.89 10.93
CA GLN A 120 4.36 2.61 12.36
C GLN A 120 4.32 1.09 12.59
N SER A 121 5.17 0.60 13.48
CA SER A 121 5.28 -0.81 13.83
C SER A 121 5.82 -0.97 15.24
N GLU A 122 5.92 -2.22 15.74
CA GLU A 122 6.51 -2.51 17.05
C GLU A 122 8.00 -2.10 17.14
N VAL A 123 8.69 -2.00 16.00
CA VAL A 123 10.10 -1.55 15.95
C VAL A 123 10.23 -0.05 15.61
N GLU A 124 9.15 0.58 15.19
CA GLU A 124 9.04 2.01 14.88
C GLU A 124 7.80 2.59 15.57
N PRO A 125 7.74 2.54 16.91
CA PRO A 125 6.54 2.93 17.66
C PRO A 125 6.23 4.43 17.59
N VAL A 126 7.23 5.25 17.25
CA VAL A 126 7.09 6.70 17.02
C VAL A 126 7.32 6.98 15.55
N PRO A 127 6.26 7.12 14.75
CA PRO A 127 6.41 7.32 13.31
C PRO A 127 7.01 8.70 12.99
N ALA A 128 7.90 8.74 12.00
CA ALA A 128 8.48 9.99 11.54
C ALA A 128 7.42 10.84 10.83
N TRP A 129 7.46 12.17 11.02
CA TRP A 129 6.60 13.12 10.31
C TRP A 129 5.09 12.81 10.43
N LEU A 130 4.63 12.21 11.55
CA LEU A 130 3.22 11.84 11.72
C LEU A 130 2.26 13.04 11.54
N HIS A 131 2.64 14.22 11.97
CA HIS A 131 1.80 15.41 11.82
C HIS A 131 1.59 15.79 10.36
N GLU A 132 2.65 15.74 9.56
CA GLU A 132 2.69 16.14 8.16
C GLU A 132 2.15 15.05 7.23
N ALA A 133 2.31 13.78 7.59
CA ALA A 133 1.84 12.65 6.79
C ALA A 133 0.30 12.60 6.70
N ASP A 134 -0.22 12.26 5.52
CA ASP A 134 -1.65 12.08 5.27
C ASP A 134 -2.19 10.84 5.97
N GLY A 135 -1.35 9.82 6.13
CA GLY A 135 -1.74 8.54 6.71
C GLY A 135 -0.62 7.78 7.38
N VAL A 136 -1.00 6.59 7.85
CA VAL A 136 -0.12 5.63 8.52
C VAL A 136 -0.21 4.28 7.83
N TRP A 137 0.95 3.74 7.46
CA TRP A 137 1.13 2.34 7.11
C TRP A 137 1.41 1.57 8.41
N LEU A 138 0.37 0.90 8.94
CA LEU A 138 0.40 0.23 10.23
C LEU A 138 0.77 -1.23 10.05
N ASP A 139 1.99 -1.58 10.44
CA ASP A 139 2.59 -2.89 10.27
C ASP A 139 2.79 -3.62 11.60
N SER A 140 2.95 -4.93 11.54
CA SER A 140 3.17 -5.83 12.67
C SER A 140 4.04 -7.00 12.23
N PHE A 141 5.34 -6.95 12.45
CA PHE A 141 6.26 -8.00 11.99
C PHE A 141 6.16 -9.27 12.84
N GLY A 142 6.14 -9.15 14.16
CA GLY A 142 6.18 -10.27 15.08
C GLY A 142 4.82 -10.67 15.66
N ALA A 143 4.06 -9.71 16.13
CA ALA A 143 2.72 -9.91 16.70
C ALA A 143 1.92 -8.62 16.62
N GLU A 144 0.59 -8.69 16.71
CA GLU A 144 -0.23 -7.50 16.88
C GLU A 144 0.19 -6.78 18.17
N TRP A 145 0.74 -5.60 18.02
CA TRP A 145 1.30 -4.78 19.09
C TRP A 145 0.42 -3.59 19.46
N TYR A 146 -0.48 -3.19 18.55
CA TYR A 146 -1.42 -2.11 18.77
C TYR A 146 -2.78 -2.63 19.24
N SER A 147 -3.46 -1.80 20.02
CA SER A 147 -4.81 -2.06 20.51
C SER A 147 -5.88 -1.43 19.62
N PRO A 148 -7.16 -1.83 19.75
CA PRO A 148 -8.27 -1.12 19.11
C PRO A 148 -8.30 0.36 19.43
N GLY A 149 -7.92 0.76 20.66
CA GLY A 149 -7.85 2.17 21.07
C GLY A 149 -6.83 2.98 20.28
N GLN A 150 -5.63 2.43 20.05
CA GLN A 150 -4.60 3.09 19.23
C GLN A 150 -5.03 3.25 17.77
N LEU A 151 -5.71 2.25 17.20
CA LEU A 151 -6.28 2.36 15.86
C LEU A 151 -7.39 3.42 15.82
N ALA A 152 -8.28 3.44 16.81
CA ALA A 152 -9.32 4.47 16.95
C ALA A 152 -8.73 5.87 17.06
N ASP A 153 -7.65 6.04 17.80
CA ASP A 153 -6.96 7.33 17.97
C ASP A 153 -6.38 7.84 16.63
N LEU A 154 -5.74 6.97 15.83
CA LEU A 154 -5.24 7.33 14.51
C LEU A 154 -6.37 7.75 13.56
N LEU A 155 -7.43 6.95 13.49
CA LEU A 155 -8.61 7.25 12.68
C LEU A 155 -9.31 8.54 13.15
N GLY A 156 -9.42 8.74 14.47
CA GLY A 156 -10.01 9.94 15.08
C GLY A 156 -9.23 11.23 14.85
N GLN A 157 -7.92 11.13 14.61
CA GLN A 157 -7.08 12.26 14.18
C GLN A 157 -7.27 12.60 12.68
N GLY A 158 -8.14 11.90 11.98
CA GLY A 158 -8.38 12.10 10.55
C GLY A 158 -7.31 11.48 9.65
N LYS A 159 -6.42 10.66 10.19
CA LYS A 159 -5.41 9.94 9.38
C LYS A 159 -6.07 8.87 8.53
N GLN A 160 -5.57 8.70 7.31
CA GLN A 160 -5.78 7.47 6.56
C GLN A 160 -4.93 6.37 7.20
N VAL A 161 -5.48 5.18 7.41
CA VAL A 161 -4.71 4.08 8.01
C VAL A 161 -4.77 2.87 7.10
N SER A 162 -3.60 2.40 6.63
CA SER A 162 -3.48 1.14 5.91
C SER A 162 -2.87 0.10 6.83
N VAL A 163 -3.64 -0.94 7.14
CA VAL A 163 -3.22 -2.03 8.02
C VAL A 163 -2.69 -3.19 7.19
N VAL A 164 -1.51 -3.67 7.55
CA VAL A 164 -0.90 -4.87 6.96
C VAL A 164 -1.51 -6.11 7.59
N SER A 165 -2.09 -6.97 6.77
CA SER A 165 -2.70 -8.21 7.24
C SER A 165 -1.65 -9.23 7.69
N SER A 166 -1.94 -9.95 8.77
CA SER A 166 -0.95 -10.79 9.48
C SER A 166 -0.37 -11.92 8.63
N GLU A 167 -1.11 -12.40 7.61
CA GLU A 167 -0.63 -13.46 6.72
C GLU A 167 0.51 -13.01 5.80
N LEU A 168 0.70 -11.70 5.59
CA LEU A 168 1.86 -11.16 4.86
C LEU A 168 3.18 -11.53 5.57
N HIS A 169 3.11 -11.68 6.89
CA HIS A 169 4.21 -12.11 7.76
C HIS A 169 4.11 -13.59 8.18
N GLY A 170 3.27 -14.38 7.49
CA GLY A 170 3.13 -15.81 7.73
C GLY A 170 2.36 -16.18 9.01
N ARG A 171 1.58 -15.25 9.58
CA ARG A 171 0.77 -15.45 10.77
C ARG A 171 -0.70 -15.65 10.43
N GLU A 172 -1.49 -16.12 11.39
CA GLU A 172 -2.95 -16.25 11.25
C GLU A 172 -3.61 -14.86 11.14
N HIS A 173 -4.45 -14.67 10.14
CA HIS A 173 -5.07 -13.36 9.84
C HIS A 173 -6.38 -13.11 10.62
N LEU A 174 -7.12 -14.15 11.00
CA LEU A 174 -8.44 -13.99 11.60
C LEU A 174 -8.47 -13.17 12.90
N PRO A 175 -7.47 -13.27 13.82
CA PRO A 175 -7.45 -12.42 15.00
C PRO A 175 -7.44 -10.93 14.65
N LEU A 176 -6.60 -10.52 13.73
CA LEU A 176 -6.54 -9.15 13.24
C LEU A 176 -7.83 -8.72 12.53
N TRP A 177 -8.37 -9.57 11.66
CA TRP A 177 -9.61 -9.24 10.94
C TRP A 177 -10.81 -9.05 11.89
N ARG A 178 -10.89 -9.82 12.98
CA ARG A 178 -11.92 -9.64 14.03
C ARG A 178 -11.77 -8.29 14.72
N LEU A 179 -10.55 -7.86 15.01
CA LEU A 179 -10.28 -6.51 15.54
C LEU A 179 -10.75 -5.44 14.54
N LEU A 180 -10.37 -5.57 13.26
CA LEU A 180 -10.72 -4.60 12.22
C LEU A 180 -12.23 -4.56 11.93
N ALA A 181 -12.97 -5.64 12.19
CA ALA A 181 -14.42 -5.67 12.00
C ALA A 181 -15.17 -4.61 12.85
N GLU A 182 -14.60 -4.20 13.99
CA GLU A 182 -15.13 -3.10 14.78
C GLU A 182 -15.06 -1.74 14.06
N PHE A 183 -14.19 -1.62 13.07
CA PHE A 183 -13.90 -0.41 12.30
C PHE A 183 -14.33 -0.51 10.82
N GLN A 184 -15.01 -1.56 10.40
CA GLN A 184 -15.35 -1.81 8.98
C GLN A 184 -16.12 -0.66 8.32
N GLY A 185 -16.86 0.14 9.10
CA GLY A 185 -17.56 1.33 8.62
C GLY A 185 -16.65 2.55 8.36
N SER A 186 -15.38 2.50 8.72
CA SER A 186 -14.44 3.61 8.56
C SER A 186 -13.97 3.69 7.11
N HIS A 187 -14.24 4.80 6.43
CA HIS A 187 -13.81 5.03 5.04
C HIS A 187 -12.34 5.40 4.90
N ASN A 188 -11.70 5.79 6.00
CA ASN A 188 -10.26 6.08 6.08
C ASN A 188 -9.42 4.88 6.58
N LEU A 189 -9.98 3.67 6.58
CA LEU A 189 -9.29 2.43 6.90
C LEU A 189 -9.14 1.55 5.64
N THR A 190 -7.93 1.07 5.41
CA THR A 190 -7.58 0.14 4.32
C THR A 190 -6.94 -1.11 4.89
N LEU A 191 -7.30 -2.28 4.38
CA LEU A 191 -6.62 -3.55 4.65
C LEU A 191 -5.79 -3.96 3.43
N CYS A 192 -4.48 -4.15 3.61
CA CYS A 192 -3.59 -4.75 2.62
C CYS A 192 -3.42 -6.23 2.92
N THR A 193 -3.81 -7.12 1.98
CA THR A 193 -3.89 -8.56 2.22
C THR A 193 -3.51 -9.39 1.00
N ASP A 194 -2.95 -10.59 1.23
CA ASP A 194 -2.77 -11.62 0.20
C ASP A 194 -4.10 -12.35 -0.14
N LEU A 195 -5.17 -12.11 0.64
CA LEU A 195 -6.44 -12.83 0.59
C LEU A 195 -7.64 -11.90 0.32
N PRO A 196 -7.63 -11.07 -0.76
CA PRO A 196 -8.60 -9.99 -0.91
C PRO A 196 -10.05 -10.49 -1.05
N GLU A 197 -10.33 -11.60 -1.72
CA GLU A 197 -11.69 -12.15 -1.84
C GLU A 197 -12.20 -12.75 -0.51
N ALA A 198 -11.31 -13.40 0.26
CA ALA A 198 -11.66 -13.88 1.59
C ALA A 198 -11.94 -12.71 2.54
N ALA A 199 -11.14 -11.63 2.47
CA ALA A 199 -11.36 -10.41 3.22
C ALA A 199 -12.70 -9.76 2.84
N ARG A 200 -13.00 -9.62 1.54
CA ARG A 200 -14.29 -9.11 1.08
C ARG A 200 -15.47 -9.91 1.65
N THR A 201 -15.35 -11.23 1.63
CA THR A 201 -16.38 -12.12 2.18
C THR A 201 -16.53 -11.94 3.68
N PHE A 202 -15.40 -11.85 4.41
CA PHE A 202 -15.38 -11.69 5.86
C PHE A 202 -16.03 -10.38 6.31
N PHE A 203 -15.67 -9.26 5.66
CA PHE A 203 -16.18 -7.94 5.99
C PHE A 203 -17.52 -7.61 5.29
N LYS A 204 -18.06 -8.50 4.46
CA LYS A 204 -19.33 -8.33 3.72
C LYS A 204 -19.35 -7.07 2.84
N GLU A 205 -18.25 -6.80 2.17
CA GLU A 205 -18.11 -5.73 1.18
C GLU A 205 -18.60 -6.15 -0.22
#